data_f88eaffd4747b24986fc7d61eba413be
#
_entry.id   f88eaffd4747b24986fc7d61eba413be
#
_cell.length_a   1.000
_cell.length_b   1.000
_cell.length_c   1.000
_cell.angle_alpha   90.00
_cell.angle_beta   90.00
_cell.angle_gamma   90.00
#
_symmetry.space_group_name_H-M   'P 1'
#
loop_
_entity.id
_entity.type
_entity.pdbx_description
1 polymer ?
#
loop_
_entity_poly.entity_id
_entity_poly.type
_entity_poly.pdbx_seq_one_letter_code
_entity_poly.pdbx_strand_id
1 'polypeptide(L)'
;ALQEDPRCASVVPVTRASPVPWDLRDPASIEALASALAGPFHLVVDATGALTLDGRGPEKRLQDVNAQTLAASLAVNAIGPALLLRHLSPLLARAERSMWAKLSARVGSIEDNRKGGWYGYRAAKAALNQLLQTAAIELARQRPLAVVAALQPGTVTSRLSQPFAVEGAMEPHEAVSGLLAVLDTLSPTGRAQFVDHAGRRIPW
;
A
#
# COMPACT_ATOMS: atom_id res chain seq x y z
N ALA A 1 15.67 0.76 -8.51
CA ALA A 1 14.67 0.67 -9.59
C ALA A 1 14.20 2.07 -10.03
N LEU A 2 13.33 2.78 -9.25
CA LEU A 2 12.86 4.12 -9.70
C LEU A 2 13.99 5.15 -9.87
N GLN A 3 15.02 5.14 -9.04
CA GLN A 3 16.18 6.03 -9.16
C GLN A 3 17.04 5.73 -10.40
N GLU A 4 16.92 4.53 -10.95
CA GLU A 4 17.64 4.06 -12.13
C GLU A 4 16.76 4.11 -13.38
N ASP A 5 15.48 4.43 -13.25
CA ASP A 5 14.55 4.55 -14.37
C ASP A 5 14.72 5.92 -15.03
N PRO A 6 15.15 6.00 -16.30
CA PRO A 6 15.41 7.26 -17.00
C PRO A 6 14.14 8.12 -17.19
N ARG A 7 12.96 7.56 -16.98
CA ARG A 7 11.68 8.29 -17.01
C ARG A 7 11.42 9.08 -15.71
N CYS A 8 12.14 8.76 -14.64
CA CYS A 8 12.00 9.44 -13.34
C CYS A 8 12.95 10.63 -13.28
N ALA A 9 12.45 11.85 -13.45
CA ALA A 9 13.25 13.08 -13.30
C ALA A 9 13.79 13.25 -11.88
N SER A 10 13.01 12.85 -10.87
CA SER A 10 13.43 12.85 -9.48
C SER A 10 12.69 11.78 -8.67
N VAL A 11 13.35 11.26 -7.63
CA VAL A 11 12.76 10.32 -6.68
C VAL A 11 13.01 10.85 -5.28
N VAL A 12 11.94 11.03 -4.51
CA VAL A 12 11.99 11.47 -3.10
C VAL A 12 11.75 10.25 -2.22
N PRO A 13 12.81 9.62 -1.66
CA PRO A 13 12.64 8.47 -0.78
C PRO A 13 12.22 8.94 0.61
N VAL A 14 11.09 8.41 1.09
CA VAL A 14 10.60 8.64 2.45
C VAL A 14 10.75 7.33 3.24
N THR A 15 11.55 7.38 4.29
CA THR A 15 11.86 6.23 5.14
C THR A 15 11.81 6.63 6.62
N ARG A 16 11.98 5.67 7.52
CA ARG A 16 12.15 5.96 8.96
C ARG A 16 13.39 6.81 9.30
N ALA A 17 14.35 6.88 8.39
CA ALA A 17 15.55 7.70 8.51
C ALA A 17 15.42 9.07 7.79
N SER A 18 14.25 9.43 7.32
CA SER A 18 14.00 10.74 6.70
C SER A 18 14.20 11.88 7.72
N PRO A 19 14.62 13.07 7.28
CA PRO A 19 14.88 14.20 8.17
C PRO A 19 13.66 14.59 9.03
N VAL A 20 12.45 14.44 8.50
CA VAL A 20 11.21 14.60 9.27
C VAL A 20 10.85 13.24 9.84
N PRO A 21 10.91 13.05 11.16
CA PRO A 21 10.48 11.81 11.81
C PRO A 21 8.98 11.59 11.61
N TRP A 22 8.60 10.36 11.31
CA TRP A 22 7.19 10.03 11.14
C TRP A 22 6.87 8.58 11.51
N ASP A 23 5.64 8.34 11.94
CA ASP A 23 5.08 7.02 12.29
C ASP A 23 3.66 6.94 11.75
N LEU A 24 3.29 5.79 11.17
CA LEU A 24 1.93 5.52 10.70
C LEU A 24 0.85 5.60 11.79
N ARG A 25 1.26 5.46 13.05
CA ARG A 25 0.37 5.52 14.21
C ARG A 25 0.24 6.93 14.81
N ASP A 26 1.01 7.88 14.28
CA ASP A 26 0.97 9.29 14.72
C ASP A 26 0.48 10.20 13.59
N PRO A 27 -0.81 10.60 13.60
CA PRO A 27 -1.38 11.47 12.57
C PRO A 27 -0.66 12.80 12.41
N ALA A 28 -0.16 13.40 13.50
CA ALA A 28 0.54 14.68 13.44
C ALA A 28 1.88 14.55 12.71
N SER A 29 2.58 13.43 12.89
CA SER A 29 3.84 13.16 12.18
C SER A 29 3.62 12.95 10.69
N ILE A 30 2.51 12.34 10.28
CA ILE A 30 2.13 12.18 8.86
C ILE A 30 1.85 13.54 8.22
N GLU A 31 1.15 14.43 8.91
CA GLU A 31 0.87 15.78 8.45
C GLU A 31 2.16 16.60 8.31
N ALA A 32 3.05 16.53 9.29
CA ALA A 32 4.36 17.19 9.25
C ALA A 32 5.21 16.68 8.09
N LEU A 33 5.23 15.36 7.86
CA LEU A 33 5.90 14.76 6.70
C LEU A 33 5.35 15.32 5.39
N ALA A 34 4.04 15.33 5.23
CA ALA A 34 3.40 15.81 4.00
C ALA A 34 3.68 17.29 3.74
N SER A 35 3.71 18.10 4.80
CA SER A 35 4.03 19.53 4.72
C SER A 35 5.48 19.82 4.31
N ALA A 36 6.37 18.87 4.53
CA ALA A 36 7.78 18.98 4.13
C ALA A 36 8.05 18.52 2.68
N LEU A 37 7.02 17.98 2.00
CA LEU A 37 7.14 17.49 0.63
C LEU A 37 6.56 18.50 -0.36
N ALA A 38 7.26 18.70 -1.47
CA ALA A 38 6.83 19.56 -2.56
C ALA A 38 6.48 18.73 -3.80
N GLY A 39 5.20 18.81 -4.23
CA GLY A 39 4.74 18.24 -5.51
C GLY A 39 5.02 19.16 -6.70
N PRO A 40 4.52 18.83 -7.92
CA PRO A 40 3.63 17.71 -8.15
C PRO A 40 4.35 16.37 -8.28
N PHE A 41 3.73 15.30 -7.79
CA PHE A 41 4.21 13.93 -7.98
C PHE A 41 3.37 13.21 -9.05
N HIS A 42 4.03 12.51 -9.98
CA HIS A 42 3.37 11.67 -10.98
C HIS A 42 3.14 10.25 -10.46
N LEU A 43 3.95 9.81 -9.50
CA LEU A 43 3.81 8.51 -8.84
C LEU A 43 4.13 8.64 -7.36
N VAL A 44 3.22 8.20 -6.52
CA VAL A 44 3.45 7.95 -5.10
C VAL A 44 3.32 6.46 -4.86
N VAL A 45 4.38 5.82 -4.36
CA VAL A 45 4.38 4.41 -3.96
C VAL A 45 4.40 4.33 -2.44
N ASP A 46 3.31 3.89 -1.85
CA ASP A 46 3.24 3.59 -0.43
C ASP A 46 3.51 2.09 -0.19
N ALA A 47 4.73 1.79 0.22
CA ALA A 47 5.18 0.44 0.55
C ALA A 47 5.11 0.14 2.06
N THR A 48 4.42 0.96 2.84
CA THR A 48 4.29 0.76 4.28
C THR A 48 3.38 -0.42 4.65
N GLY A 49 3.56 -0.95 5.84
CA GLY A 49 2.75 -2.01 6.41
C GLY A 49 3.57 -2.97 7.26
N ALA A 50 2.90 -3.73 8.11
CA ALA A 50 3.54 -4.72 8.97
C ALA A 50 2.61 -5.93 9.20
N LEU A 51 3.22 -7.11 9.31
CA LEU A 51 2.51 -8.35 9.63
C LEU A 51 2.73 -8.75 11.09
N THR A 52 3.93 -8.51 11.60
CA THR A 52 4.27 -8.66 13.01
C THR A 52 4.29 -7.28 13.67
N LEU A 53 3.52 -7.10 14.71
CA LEU A 53 3.37 -5.85 15.45
C LEU A 53 3.60 -6.10 16.93
N ASP A 54 4.40 -5.25 17.56
CA ASP A 54 4.72 -5.31 18.98
C ASP A 54 5.17 -6.74 19.42
N GLY A 55 5.98 -7.39 18.58
CA GLY A 55 6.49 -8.75 18.78
C GLY A 55 5.49 -9.88 18.56
N ARG A 56 4.26 -9.57 18.14
CA ARG A 56 3.20 -10.55 17.92
C ARG A 56 2.94 -10.73 16.42
N GLY A 57 2.97 -11.98 15.97
CA GLY A 57 2.54 -12.36 14.62
C GLY A 57 1.02 -12.35 14.48
N PRO A 58 0.50 -12.55 13.24
CA PRO A 58 -0.92 -12.55 12.98
C PRO A 58 -1.62 -13.77 13.62
N GLU A 59 -2.87 -13.57 14.02
CA GLU A 59 -3.70 -14.57 14.69
C GLU A 59 -3.97 -15.78 13.77
N LYS A 60 -3.79 -16.98 14.28
CA LYS A 60 -4.02 -18.22 13.52
C LYS A 60 -5.43 -18.78 13.72
N ARG A 61 -6.02 -18.57 14.88
CA ARG A 61 -7.32 -19.14 15.29
C ARG A 61 -8.23 -18.05 15.82
N LEU A 62 -9.54 -18.25 15.76
CA LEU A 62 -10.54 -17.30 16.25
C LEU A 62 -10.32 -16.93 17.73
N GLN A 63 -9.94 -17.90 18.55
CA GLN A 63 -9.66 -17.67 19.99
C GLN A 63 -8.42 -16.79 20.27
N ASP A 64 -7.54 -16.60 19.29
CA ASP A 64 -6.38 -15.72 19.41
C ASP A 64 -6.73 -14.25 19.14
N VAL A 65 -7.95 -13.98 18.64
CA VAL A 65 -8.42 -12.64 18.28
C VAL A 65 -8.68 -11.81 19.55
N ASN A 66 -8.09 -10.63 19.58
CA ASN A 66 -8.31 -9.67 20.64
C ASN A 66 -8.31 -8.23 20.11
N ALA A 67 -8.95 -7.33 20.85
CA ALA A 67 -9.15 -5.94 20.43
C ALA A 67 -7.83 -5.20 20.20
N GLN A 68 -6.81 -5.47 21.02
CA GLN A 68 -5.52 -4.77 20.96
C GLN A 68 -4.78 -5.10 19.68
N THR A 69 -4.67 -6.38 19.29
CA THR A 69 -3.97 -6.79 18.06
C THR A 69 -4.72 -6.37 16.82
N LEU A 70 -6.07 -6.42 16.84
CA LEU A 70 -6.90 -5.89 15.77
C LEU A 70 -6.69 -4.39 15.56
N ALA A 71 -6.76 -3.60 16.65
CA ALA A 71 -6.57 -2.16 16.61
C ALA A 71 -5.16 -1.79 16.08
N ALA A 72 -4.12 -2.47 16.55
CA ALA A 72 -2.75 -2.26 16.10
C ALA A 72 -2.59 -2.57 14.60
N SER A 73 -3.19 -3.67 14.13
CA SER A 73 -3.16 -4.03 12.72
C SER A 73 -3.88 -3.01 11.84
N LEU A 74 -5.06 -2.56 12.26
CA LEU A 74 -5.82 -1.53 11.56
C LEU A 74 -5.05 -0.20 11.53
N ALA A 75 -4.46 0.21 12.64
CA ALA A 75 -3.70 1.46 12.72
C ALA A 75 -2.57 1.51 11.68
N VAL A 76 -1.76 0.44 11.58
CA VAL A 76 -0.58 0.40 10.71
C VAL A 76 -0.93 0.07 9.26
N ASN A 77 -1.89 -0.83 9.01
CA ASN A 77 -2.13 -1.37 7.67
C ASN A 77 -3.33 -0.75 6.94
N ALA A 78 -4.14 0.06 7.62
CA ALA A 78 -5.31 0.73 7.03
C ALA A 78 -5.34 2.23 7.35
N ILE A 79 -5.37 2.61 8.63
CA ILE A 79 -5.56 4.01 9.05
C ILE A 79 -4.37 4.87 8.65
N GLY A 80 -3.15 4.48 9.00
CA GLY A 80 -1.93 5.22 8.64
C GLY A 80 -1.80 5.43 7.12
N PRO A 81 -1.92 4.37 6.28
CA PRO A 81 -1.97 4.52 4.83
C PRO A 81 -3.09 5.42 4.31
N ALA A 82 -4.28 5.41 4.93
CA ALA A 82 -5.35 6.32 4.56
C ALA A 82 -5.02 7.79 4.88
N LEU A 83 -4.35 8.03 6.00
CA LEU A 83 -3.86 9.37 6.36
C LEU A 83 -2.74 9.83 5.41
N LEU A 84 -1.81 8.94 5.02
CA LEU A 84 -0.83 9.25 3.98
C LEU A 84 -1.52 9.64 2.67
N LEU A 85 -2.51 8.88 2.22
CA LEU A 85 -3.28 9.19 1.02
C LEU A 85 -3.98 10.55 1.15
N ARG A 86 -4.64 10.82 2.29
CA ARG A 86 -5.30 12.11 2.55
C ARG A 86 -4.34 13.28 2.38
N HIS A 87 -3.16 13.22 3.02
CA HIS A 87 -2.23 14.34 3.05
C HIS A 87 -1.36 14.45 1.79
N LEU A 88 -1.07 13.35 1.09
CA LEU A 88 -0.21 13.36 -0.09
C LEU A 88 -0.98 13.41 -1.41
N SER A 89 -2.26 13.03 -1.45
CA SER A 89 -3.04 13.11 -2.70
C SER A 89 -3.19 14.53 -3.27
N PRO A 90 -3.20 15.62 -2.46
CA PRO A 90 -3.15 16.98 -2.99
C PRO A 90 -1.87 17.29 -3.78
N LEU A 91 -0.79 16.57 -3.49
CA LEU A 91 0.51 16.73 -4.15
C LEU A 91 0.64 15.92 -5.45
N LEU A 92 -0.35 15.10 -5.80
CA LEU A 92 -0.37 14.40 -7.10
C LEU A 92 -0.58 15.41 -8.24
N ALA A 93 0.08 15.17 -9.38
CA ALA A 93 -0.11 15.96 -10.60
C ALA A 93 -1.61 15.97 -10.98
N ARG A 94 -2.11 17.16 -11.37
CA ARG A 94 -3.54 17.36 -11.63
C ARG A 94 -3.90 17.32 -13.10
N ALA A 95 -3.06 17.92 -13.93
CA ALA A 95 -3.29 18.04 -15.37
C ALA A 95 -2.70 16.90 -16.17
N GLU A 96 -1.94 16.02 -15.52
CA GLU A 96 -1.24 14.90 -16.13
C GLU A 96 -1.62 13.60 -15.44
N ARG A 97 -1.31 12.48 -16.08
CA ARG A 97 -1.49 11.15 -15.46
C ARG A 97 -0.67 11.07 -14.18
N SER A 98 -1.34 10.77 -13.10
CA SER A 98 -0.69 10.57 -11.80
C SER A 98 -1.20 9.30 -11.13
N MET A 99 -0.40 8.74 -10.22
CA MET A 99 -0.73 7.46 -9.61
C MET A 99 -0.48 7.46 -8.11
N TRP A 100 -1.44 6.88 -7.39
CA TRP A 100 -1.28 6.41 -6.03
C TRP A 100 -1.22 4.89 -6.04
N ALA A 101 -0.05 4.34 -5.78
CA ALA A 101 0.18 2.90 -5.73
C ALA A 101 0.44 2.46 -4.28
N LYS A 102 -0.44 1.63 -3.72
CA LYS A 102 -0.32 1.12 -2.35
C LYS A 102 -0.08 -0.37 -2.35
N LEU A 103 0.97 -0.83 -1.65
CA LEU A 103 1.13 -2.25 -1.38
C LEU A 103 0.00 -2.74 -0.46
N SER A 104 -0.90 -3.49 -1.02
CA SER A 104 -1.92 -4.27 -0.32
C SER A 104 -1.45 -5.72 -0.20
N ALA A 105 -2.38 -6.64 -0.12
CA ALA A 105 -2.10 -8.07 -0.13
C ALA A 105 -3.34 -8.84 -0.57
N ARG A 106 -3.16 -9.96 -1.28
CA ARG A 106 -4.25 -10.87 -1.69
C ARG A 106 -5.11 -11.31 -0.51
N VAL A 107 -4.52 -11.44 0.68
CA VAL A 107 -5.27 -11.79 1.90
C VAL A 107 -6.30 -10.75 2.32
N GLY A 108 -6.26 -9.53 1.76
CA GLY A 108 -7.30 -8.50 1.92
C GLY A 108 -8.53 -8.72 1.04
N SER A 109 -8.49 -9.66 0.09
CA SER A 109 -9.67 -10.08 -0.67
C SER A 109 -10.59 -10.94 0.22
N ILE A 110 -11.84 -10.54 0.35
CA ILE A 110 -12.86 -11.30 1.07
C ILE A 110 -13.28 -12.49 0.22
N GLU A 111 -13.47 -12.27 -1.07
CA GLU A 111 -13.92 -13.28 -2.02
C GLU A 111 -12.87 -14.39 -2.23
N ASP A 112 -11.57 -14.05 -2.26
CA ASP A 112 -10.47 -15.01 -2.45
C ASP A 112 -10.05 -15.72 -1.15
N ASN A 113 -10.68 -15.43 -0.02
CA ASN A 113 -10.31 -16.02 1.26
C ASN A 113 -10.75 -17.49 1.39
N ARG A 114 -9.84 -18.42 1.12
CA ARG A 114 -10.03 -19.86 1.31
C ARG A 114 -9.21 -20.45 2.45
N LYS A 115 -8.17 -19.72 2.90
CA LYS A 115 -7.21 -20.25 3.88
C LYS A 115 -7.56 -19.89 5.32
N GLY A 116 -8.32 -18.83 5.56
CA GLY A 116 -8.58 -18.31 6.91
C GLY A 116 -7.32 -17.83 7.63
N GLY A 117 -7.40 -17.71 8.97
CA GLY A 117 -6.32 -17.19 9.80
C GLY A 117 -5.99 -15.72 9.53
N TRP A 118 -5.02 -15.16 10.25
CA TRP A 118 -4.51 -13.80 10.09
C TRP A 118 -5.61 -12.73 10.19
N TYR A 119 -6.49 -12.89 11.16
CA TYR A 119 -7.73 -12.11 11.28
C TYR A 119 -7.48 -10.60 11.21
N GLY A 120 -6.60 -10.08 12.06
CA GLY A 120 -6.29 -8.66 12.10
C GLY A 120 -5.66 -8.15 10.82
N TYR A 121 -4.74 -8.90 10.23
CA TYR A 121 -4.08 -8.49 9.00
C TYR A 121 -5.03 -8.54 7.78
N ARG A 122 -5.84 -9.60 7.65
CA ARG A 122 -6.86 -9.68 6.59
C ARG A 122 -7.87 -8.55 6.71
N ALA A 123 -8.41 -8.34 7.91
CA ALA A 123 -9.37 -7.27 8.17
C ALA A 123 -8.79 -5.89 7.83
N ALA A 124 -7.54 -5.63 8.23
CA ALA A 124 -6.88 -4.36 7.94
C ALA A 124 -6.60 -4.17 6.45
N LYS A 125 -6.21 -5.23 5.72
CA LYS A 125 -6.00 -5.15 4.26
C LYS A 125 -7.31 -5.03 3.48
N ALA A 126 -8.40 -5.64 3.95
CA ALA A 126 -9.74 -5.43 3.39
C ALA A 126 -10.23 -3.98 3.64
N ALA A 127 -10.04 -3.46 4.84
CA ALA A 127 -10.33 -2.06 5.16
C ALA A 127 -9.51 -1.10 4.31
N LEU A 128 -8.21 -1.34 4.14
CA LEU A 128 -7.35 -0.59 3.23
C LEU A 128 -7.90 -0.59 1.80
N ASN A 129 -8.27 -1.75 1.27
CA ASN A 129 -8.82 -1.89 -0.07
C ASN A 129 -10.10 -1.08 -0.24
N GLN A 130 -11.00 -1.10 0.75
CA GLN A 130 -12.21 -0.28 0.76
C GLN A 130 -11.89 1.23 0.79
N LEU A 131 -10.92 1.65 1.60
CA LEU A 131 -10.50 3.06 1.68
C LEU A 131 -9.91 3.52 0.35
N LEU A 132 -9.09 2.71 -0.31
CA LEU A 132 -8.53 3.01 -1.63
C LEU A 132 -9.62 3.13 -2.70
N GLN A 133 -10.61 2.22 -2.70
CA GLN A 133 -11.74 2.28 -3.62
C GLN A 133 -12.55 3.56 -3.43
N THR A 134 -12.84 3.94 -2.18
CA THR A 134 -13.57 5.17 -1.86
C THR A 134 -12.80 6.41 -2.29
N ALA A 135 -11.52 6.46 -1.98
CA ALA A 135 -10.64 7.56 -2.38
C ALA A 135 -10.49 7.69 -3.90
N ALA A 136 -10.43 6.57 -4.63
CA ALA A 136 -10.35 6.58 -6.09
C ALA A 136 -11.58 7.26 -6.73
N ILE A 137 -12.77 7.00 -6.21
CA ILE A 137 -14.02 7.63 -6.66
C ILE A 137 -14.01 9.14 -6.39
N GLU A 138 -13.51 9.55 -5.23
CA GLU A 138 -13.40 10.97 -4.88
C GLU A 138 -12.34 11.68 -5.74
N LEU A 139 -11.15 11.09 -5.83
CA LEU A 139 -10.05 11.66 -6.62
C LEU A 139 -10.39 11.82 -8.09
N ALA A 140 -11.14 10.89 -8.68
CA ALA A 140 -11.56 10.96 -10.08
C ALA A 140 -12.37 12.22 -10.40
N ARG A 141 -13.08 12.80 -9.43
CA ARG A 141 -13.84 14.04 -9.59
C ARG A 141 -12.94 15.27 -9.68
N GLN A 142 -11.79 15.25 -9.04
CA GLN A 142 -10.87 16.37 -8.94
C GLN A 142 -9.63 16.19 -9.83
N ARG A 143 -9.25 14.95 -10.11
CA ARG A 143 -8.10 14.51 -10.89
C ARG A 143 -8.50 13.33 -11.79
N PRO A 144 -9.18 13.60 -12.92
CA PRO A 144 -9.74 12.54 -13.78
C PRO A 144 -8.66 11.64 -14.39
N LEU A 145 -7.41 12.09 -14.42
CA LEU A 145 -6.27 11.31 -14.90
C LEU A 145 -5.52 10.54 -13.78
N ALA A 146 -6.05 10.58 -12.54
CA ALA A 146 -5.44 9.85 -11.45
C ALA A 146 -5.79 8.36 -11.48
N VAL A 147 -4.79 7.53 -11.22
CA VAL A 147 -4.91 6.07 -11.04
C VAL A 147 -4.69 5.74 -9.57
N VAL A 148 -5.56 4.94 -8.99
CA VAL A 148 -5.36 4.36 -7.64
C VAL A 148 -5.21 2.86 -7.78
N ALA A 149 -4.09 2.32 -7.29
CA ALA A 149 -3.78 0.90 -7.37
C ALA A 149 -3.53 0.30 -5.99
N ALA A 150 -4.23 -0.79 -5.70
CA ALA A 150 -3.92 -1.72 -4.63
C ALA A 150 -3.08 -2.85 -5.22
N LEU A 151 -1.83 -2.99 -4.77
CA LEU A 151 -0.86 -3.87 -5.39
C LEU A 151 -0.56 -5.09 -4.52
N GLN A 152 -0.59 -6.28 -5.11
CA GLN A 152 -0.10 -7.51 -4.51
C GLN A 152 1.28 -7.85 -5.10
N PRO A 153 2.37 -7.73 -4.34
CA PRO A 153 3.72 -7.98 -4.86
C PRO A 153 4.05 -9.46 -5.09
N GLY A 154 3.18 -10.38 -4.68
CA GLY A 154 3.52 -11.78 -4.54
C GLY A 154 4.10 -12.07 -3.15
N THR A 155 4.60 -13.28 -2.94
CA THR A 155 5.41 -13.60 -1.77
C THR A 155 6.86 -13.23 -2.07
N VAL A 156 7.38 -12.23 -1.37
CA VAL A 156 8.71 -11.65 -1.61
C VAL A 156 9.62 -11.93 -0.43
N THR A 157 10.86 -12.29 -0.68
CA THR A 157 11.90 -12.42 0.35
C THR A 157 12.12 -11.08 1.03
N SER A 158 11.70 -10.94 2.29
CA SER A 158 11.73 -9.68 3.02
C SER A 158 11.68 -9.92 4.53
N ARG A 159 11.97 -8.89 5.31
CA ARG A 159 11.78 -8.94 6.78
C ARG A 159 10.33 -9.24 7.18
N LEU A 160 9.36 -8.86 6.38
CA LEU A 160 7.94 -9.11 6.64
C LEU A 160 7.59 -10.59 6.45
N SER A 161 8.15 -11.25 5.43
CA SER A 161 7.88 -12.66 5.09
C SER A 161 8.78 -13.65 5.81
N GLN A 162 9.96 -13.20 6.28
CA GLN A 162 10.97 -14.05 6.91
C GLN A 162 10.43 -15.00 8.01
N PRO A 163 9.51 -14.58 8.90
CA PRO A 163 8.98 -15.48 9.94
C PRO A 163 8.11 -16.62 9.39
N PHE A 164 7.75 -16.58 8.11
CA PHE A 164 6.78 -17.50 7.50
C PHE A 164 7.41 -18.40 6.45
N ALA A 165 8.73 -18.34 6.22
CA ALA A 165 9.56 -19.10 5.30
C ALA A 165 8.74 -19.76 4.15
N VAL A 166 8.56 -19.05 3.05
CA VAL A 166 7.80 -19.56 1.90
C VAL A 166 8.77 -20.02 0.84
N GLU A 167 8.75 -21.31 0.54
CA GLU A 167 9.49 -21.87 -0.58
C GLU A 167 9.02 -21.23 -1.89
N GLY A 168 9.95 -20.83 -2.76
CA GLY A 168 9.65 -20.14 -4.01
C GLY A 168 9.29 -18.65 -3.84
N ALA A 169 9.66 -18.04 -2.71
CA ALA A 169 9.52 -16.60 -2.55
C ALA A 169 10.37 -15.86 -3.60
N MET A 170 9.78 -14.84 -4.21
CA MET A 170 10.38 -14.02 -5.24
C MET A 170 11.40 -13.05 -4.65
N GLU A 171 12.45 -12.75 -5.41
CA GLU A 171 13.39 -11.71 -5.00
C GLU A 171 12.76 -10.30 -5.09
N PRO A 172 13.13 -9.36 -4.21
CA PRO A 172 12.54 -8.02 -4.18
C PRO A 172 12.61 -7.28 -5.51
N HIS A 173 13.72 -7.39 -6.23
CA HIS A 173 13.90 -6.69 -7.51
C HIS A 173 12.96 -7.22 -8.60
N GLU A 174 12.69 -8.52 -8.61
CA GLU A 174 11.77 -9.16 -9.55
C GLU A 174 10.32 -8.69 -9.30
N ALA A 175 9.90 -8.72 -8.02
CA ALA A 175 8.59 -8.21 -7.63
C ALA A 175 8.41 -6.74 -7.99
N VAL A 176 9.41 -5.89 -7.73
CA VAL A 176 9.37 -4.46 -8.05
C VAL A 176 9.29 -4.24 -9.55
N SER A 177 10.10 -4.95 -10.35
CA SER A 177 10.06 -4.85 -11.81
C SER A 177 8.68 -5.21 -12.37
N GLY A 178 8.08 -6.30 -11.88
CA GLY A 178 6.72 -6.68 -12.26
C GLY A 178 5.68 -5.63 -11.90
N LEU A 179 5.74 -5.11 -10.66
CA LEU A 179 4.81 -4.07 -10.21
C LEU A 179 4.93 -2.77 -11.02
N LEU A 180 6.14 -2.32 -11.34
CA LEU A 180 6.35 -1.12 -12.15
C LEU A 180 5.82 -1.32 -13.58
N ALA A 181 6.09 -2.47 -14.20
CA ALA A 181 5.53 -2.81 -15.50
C ALA A 181 3.99 -2.82 -15.49
N VAL A 182 3.37 -3.36 -14.43
CA VAL A 182 1.92 -3.34 -14.26
C VAL A 182 1.39 -1.92 -14.12
N LEU A 183 2.03 -1.07 -13.29
CA LEU A 183 1.62 0.33 -13.13
C LEU A 183 1.62 1.10 -14.45
N ASP A 184 2.56 0.80 -15.37
CA ASP A 184 2.60 1.42 -16.68
C ASP A 184 1.35 1.10 -17.53
N THR A 185 0.73 -0.07 -17.34
CA THR A 185 -0.46 -0.50 -18.09
C THR A 185 -1.79 0.02 -17.53
N LEU A 186 -1.81 0.48 -16.25
CA LEU A 186 -3.05 0.90 -15.62
C LEU A 186 -3.51 2.26 -16.17
N SER A 187 -4.78 2.35 -16.47
CA SER A 187 -5.43 3.58 -16.96
C SER A 187 -6.39 4.14 -15.91
N PRO A 188 -6.68 5.44 -15.92
CA PRO A 188 -7.69 6.04 -15.04
C PRO A 188 -9.07 5.42 -15.31
N THR A 189 -9.68 4.85 -14.27
CA THR A 189 -11.01 4.22 -14.36
C THR A 189 -12.05 4.86 -13.44
N GLY A 190 -11.61 5.82 -12.63
CA GLY A 190 -12.42 6.38 -11.54
C GLY A 190 -12.65 5.37 -10.38
N ARG A 191 -11.94 4.26 -10.39
CA ARG A 191 -12.00 3.20 -9.37
C ARG A 191 -10.61 2.72 -9.03
N ALA A 192 -10.43 2.19 -7.82
CA ALA A 192 -9.19 1.51 -7.47
C ALA A 192 -9.07 0.18 -8.24
N GLN A 193 -7.85 -0.16 -8.59
CA GLN A 193 -7.54 -1.39 -9.32
C GLN A 193 -6.70 -2.29 -8.41
N PHE A 194 -7.23 -3.47 -8.07
CA PHE A 194 -6.54 -4.45 -7.25
C PHE A 194 -5.90 -5.50 -8.15
N VAL A 195 -4.58 -5.47 -8.23
CA VAL A 195 -3.81 -6.28 -9.18
C VAL A 195 -2.55 -6.87 -8.53
N ASP A 196 -2.10 -8.00 -9.04
CA ASP A 196 -0.82 -8.59 -8.64
C ASP A 196 0.33 -8.13 -9.55
N HIS A 197 1.55 -8.53 -9.19
CA HIS A 197 2.79 -8.20 -9.91
C HIS A 197 2.84 -8.73 -11.37
N ALA A 198 1.93 -9.62 -11.75
CA ALA A 198 1.77 -10.13 -13.11
C ALA A 198 0.59 -9.46 -13.85
N GLY A 199 -0.02 -8.42 -13.28
CA GLY A 199 -1.15 -7.69 -13.87
C GLY A 199 -2.52 -8.40 -13.75
N ARG A 200 -2.58 -9.53 -13.05
CA ARG A 200 -3.86 -10.23 -12.86
C ARG A 200 -4.71 -9.50 -11.83
N ARG A 201 -5.97 -9.30 -12.16
CA ARG A 201 -6.94 -8.72 -11.22
C ARG A 201 -7.20 -9.68 -10.05
N ILE A 202 -7.31 -9.10 -8.87
CA ILE A 202 -7.70 -9.81 -7.66
C ILE A 202 -9.11 -9.36 -7.31
N PRO A 203 -10.05 -10.28 -7.01
CA PRO A 203 -11.37 -9.90 -6.50
C PRO A 203 -11.25 -9.19 -5.15
N TRP A 204 -12.25 -8.37 -4.82
CA TRP A 204 -12.26 -7.59 -3.56
C TRP A 204 -12.60 -8.41 -2.31
#